data_afdd0b849688de365481825cb030b3c7
#
_entry.id   afdd0b849688de365481825cb030b3c7
#
_cell.length_a   1.000
_cell.length_b   1.000
_cell.length_c   1.000
_cell.angle_alpha   90.00
_cell.angle_beta   90.00
_cell.angle_gamma   90.00
#
_symmetry.space_group_name_H-M   'P 1'
#
loop_
_entity.id
_entity.type
_entity.pdbx_description
1 polymer ?
#
loop_
_entity_poly.entity_id
_entity_poly.type
_entity_poly.pdbx_seq_one_letter_code
_entity_poly.pdbx_strand_id
1 'polypeptide(L)'
;AVCGPRTTVGLEPSIAALRAGSQLALANKESVVAGGHLLFGAQVRDDQINPVDSEHSAIWQSLRSGTHAEVSRLVVTASGGPFRGWKRADMSDITPEQALNHPTWHMGPVVTINSSTLMNKGLEVIEASRLFDVAPDRIVVTVHPQSIVHSMVEFVDGATVCQASPPDMRLPIALGLSAPDRLGDVAAACDWTHASEWTFEPLDDEAFPAVALARECLRASEKHTAVLNAANEQAVHAFLDHRLPYLGIVDTVKEVVDAMDGELRGNPLFASVEEMGQVEREARRRADDLINSQK
;
A
#
# COMPACT_ATOMS: atom_id res chain seq x y z
N ALA A 1 -9.70 -7.59 -13.23
CA ALA A 1 -8.75 -6.76 -12.48
C ALA A 1 -8.65 -5.39 -13.15
N VAL A 2 -8.73 -4.32 -12.37
CA VAL A 2 -8.54 -2.96 -12.87
C VAL A 2 -7.14 -2.52 -12.46
N CYS A 3 -6.26 -2.33 -13.42
CA CYS A 3 -4.93 -1.75 -13.25
C CYS A 3 -4.89 -0.42 -14.01
N GLY A 4 -4.75 0.69 -13.31
CA GLY A 4 -4.58 2.01 -13.92
C GLY A 4 -3.51 2.80 -13.17
N PRO A 5 -2.70 3.62 -13.87
CA PRO A 5 -1.59 4.37 -13.27
C PRO A 5 -2.04 5.60 -12.46
N ARG A 6 -3.33 5.89 -12.37
CA ARG A 6 -3.89 7.03 -11.62
C ARG A 6 -5.11 6.59 -10.85
N THR A 7 -5.25 7.05 -9.61
CA THR A 7 -6.30 6.67 -8.67
C THR A 7 -7.71 6.79 -9.25
N THR A 8 -8.04 7.93 -9.82
CA THR A 8 -9.35 8.21 -10.41
C THR A 8 -9.66 7.32 -11.62
N VAL A 9 -8.65 6.92 -12.39
CA VAL A 9 -8.84 6.05 -13.56
C VAL A 9 -9.27 4.63 -13.16
N GLY A 10 -8.77 4.12 -12.03
CA GLY A 10 -9.11 2.79 -11.52
C GLY A 10 -10.40 2.75 -10.71
N LEU A 11 -10.76 3.86 -10.03
CA LEU A 11 -11.86 3.89 -9.08
C LEU A 11 -13.24 3.79 -9.75
N GLU A 12 -13.52 4.59 -10.77
CA GLU A 12 -14.82 4.58 -11.46
C GLU A 12 -15.18 3.23 -12.09
N PRO A 13 -14.27 2.55 -12.83
CA PRO A 13 -14.54 1.20 -13.32
C PRO A 13 -14.75 0.19 -12.20
N SER A 14 -14.02 0.32 -11.08
CA SER A 14 -14.19 -0.55 -9.91
C SER A 14 -15.57 -0.37 -9.27
N ILE A 15 -16.00 0.88 -9.06
CA ILE A 15 -17.36 1.22 -8.59
C ILE A 15 -18.43 0.65 -9.54
N ALA A 16 -18.25 0.81 -10.86
CA ALA A 16 -19.20 0.29 -11.83
C ALA A 16 -19.31 -1.24 -11.77
N ALA A 17 -18.18 -1.94 -11.63
CA ALA A 17 -18.16 -3.40 -11.48
C ALA A 17 -18.89 -3.86 -10.22
N LEU A 18 -18.65 -3.19 -9.07
CA LEU A 18 -19.32 -3.52 -7.80
C LEU A 18 -20.83 -3.29 -7.88
N ARG A 19 -21.26 -2.13 -8.41
CA ARG A 19 -22.69 -1.81 -8.60
C ARG A 19 -23.40 -2.77 -9.54
N ALA A 20 -22.68 -3.34 -10.51
CA ALA A 20 -23.19 -4.38 -11.41
C ALA A 20 -23.28 -5.77 -10.71
N GLY A 21 -22.90 -5.90 -9.44
CA GLY A 21 -22.90 -7.16 -8.72
C GLY A 21 -21.73 -8.08 -9.04
N SER A 22 -20.73 -7.60 -9.80
CA SER A 22 -19.54 -8.40 -10.15
C SER A 22 -18.61 -8.57 -8.96
N GLN A 23 -17.88 -9.69 -8.92
CA GLN A 23 -16.74 -9.88 -8.04
C GLN A 23 -15.57 -9.04 -8.57
N LEU A 24 -14.91 -8.29 -7.70
CA LEU A 24 -13.77 -7.46 -8.03
C LEU A 24 -12.47 -8.05 -7.46
N ALA A 25 -11.59 -8.57 -8.31
CA ALA A 25 -10.21 -8.86 -7.94
C ALA A 25 -9.42 -7.55 -7.99
N LEU A 26 -9.27 -6.91 -6.83
CA LEU A 26 -8.75 -5.55 -6.71
C LEU A 26 -7.22 -5.55 -6.65
N ALA A 27 -6.59 -5.03 -7.72
CA ALA A 27 -5.14 -4.88 -7.84
C ALA A 27 -4.68 -3.40 -7.76
N ASN A 28 -5.60 -2.44 -7.88
CA ASN A 28 -5.31 -1.01 -7.78
C ASN A 28 -5.51 -0.54 -6.34
N LYS A 29 -4.43 -0.56 -5.55
CA LYS A 29 -4.45 -0.11 -4.15
C LYS A 29 -4.77 1.38 -4.00
N GLU A 30 -4.40 2.19 -4.99
CA GLU A 30 -4.62 3.63 -4.98
C GLU A 30 -6.11 3.97 -4.91
N SER A 31 -6.98 3.15 -5.52
CA SER A 31 -8.44 3.33 -5.41
C SER A 31 -8.96 3.17 -3.98
N VAL A 32 -8.37 2.25 -3.19
CA VAL A 32 -8.68 2.09 -1.77
C VAL A 32 -8.09 3.24 -0.97
N VAL A 33 -6.85 3.62 -1.25
CA VAL A 33 -6.11 4.66 -0.53
C VAL A 33 -6.75 6.04 -0.69
N ALA A 34 -7.28 6.37 -1.86
CA ALA A 34 -7.83 7.70 -2.10
C ALA A 34 -9.34 7.78 -1.91
N GLY A 35 -10.09 6.77 -2.33
CA GLY A 35 -11.56 6.82 -2.36
C GLY A 35 -12.22 5.61 -1.68
N GLY A 36 -11.64 5.11 -0.59
CA GLY A 36 -12.05 3.87 0.04
C GLY A 36 -13.54 3.77 0.32
N HIS A 37 -14.16 4.75 1.00
CA HIS A 37 -15.57 4.68 1.32
C HIS A 37 -16.48 4.75 0.07
N LEU A 38 -16.07 5.46 -0.99
CA LEU A 38 -16.78 5.48 -2.26
C LEU A 38 -16.77 4.11 -2.95
N LEU A 39 -15.63 3.42 -2.84
CA LEU A 39 -15.46 2.08 -3.37
C LEU A 39 -16.28 1.07 -2.57
N PHE A 40 -16.11 1.03 -1.24
CA PHE A 40 -16.84 0.10 -0.37
C PHE A 40 -18.35 0.35 -0.36
N GLY A 41 -18.76 1.63 -0.40
CA GLY A 41 -20.19 2.01 -0.50
C GLY A 41 -20.85 1.64 -1.82
N ALA A 42 -20.08 1.21 -2.83
CA ALA A 42 -20.61 0.73 -4.11
C ALA A 42 -20.91 -0.78 -4.12
N GLN A 43 -20.50 -1.51 -3.08
CA GLN A 43 -20.79 -2.94 -2.96
C GLN A 43 -22.30 -3.17 -2.78
N VAL A 44 -22.81 -4.20 -3.42
CA VAL A 44 -24.21 -4.67 -3.25
C VAL A 44 -24.31 -5.91 -2.36
N ARG A 45 -23.15 -6.46 -1.95
CA ARG A 45 -22.98 -7.52 -0.94
C ARG A 45 -21.56 -7.45 -0.36
N ASP A 46 -21.36 -7.98 0.85
CA ASP A 46 -20.14 -7.79 1.65
C ASP A 46 -18.87 -8.47 1.10
N ASP A 47 -18.98 -9.46 0.23
CA ASP A 47 -17.89 -10.31 -0.25
C ASP A 47 -17.42 -10.01 -1.67
N GLN A 48 -17.70 -8.81 -2.18
CA GLN A 48 -17.44 -8.49 -3.59
C GLN A 48 -15.98 -8.13 -3.91
N ILE A 49 -15.14 -7.82 -2.92
CA ILE A 49 -13.77 -7.39 -3.14
C ILE A 49 -12.79 -8.47 -2.66
N ASN A 50 -12.02 -9.01 -3.60
CA ASN A 50 -10.92 -9.93 -3.32
C ASN A 50 -9.59 -9.17 -3.49
N PRO A 51 -8.75 -9.04 -2.44
CA PRO A 51 -7.48 -8.36 -2.55
C PRO A 51 -6.50 -9.17 -3.40
N VAL A 52 -5.79 -8.49 -4.30
CA VAL A 52 -4.75 -9.06 -5.18
C VAL A 52 -3.35 -8.65 -4.74
N ASP A 53 -3.21 -7.54 -4.03
CA ASP A 53 -1.94 -7.22 -3.38
C ASP A 53 -1.48 -8.39 -2.49
N SER A 54 -0.19 -8.77 -2.54
CA SER A 54 0.29 -10.00 -1.90
C SER A 54 0.10 -10.00 -0.39
N GLU A 55 0.35 -8.89 0.25
CA GLU A 55 0.22 -8.71 1.69
C GLU A 55 -1.24 -8.76 2.14
N HIS A 56 -2.13 -8.11 1.39
CA HIS A 56 -3.57 -8.12 1.70
C HIS A 56 -4.21 -9.48 1.40
N SER A 57 -3.79 -10.13 0.32
CA SER A 57 -4.19 -11.52 0.04
C SER A 57 -3.77 -12.45 1.19
N ALA A 58 -2.57 -12.27 1.73
CA ALA A 58 -2.07 -13.06 2.87
C ALA A 58 -2.89 -12.82 4.14
N ILE A 59 -3.22 -11.56 4.46
CA ILE A 59 -4.10 -11.21 5.59
C ILE A 59 -5.48 -11.85 5.39
N TRP A 60 -6.08 -11.66 4.22
CA TRP A 60 -7.39 -12.21 3.88
C TRP A 60 -7.45 -13.75 4.02
N GLN A 61 -6.38 -14.44 3.62
CA GLN A 61 -6.26 -15.89 3.81
C GLN A 61 -6.14 -16.26 5.30
N SER A 62 -5.34 -15.52 6.05
CA SER A 62 -5.09 -15.76 7.48
C SER A 62 -6.30 -15.46 8.35
N LEU A 63 -7.12 -14.46 7.98
CA LEU A 63 -8.38 -14.11 8.66
C LEU A 63 -9.43 -15.25 8.62
N ARG A 64 -9.30 -16.22 7.70
CA ARG A 64 -10.17 -17.41 7.67
C ARG A 64 -9.97 -18.33 8.87
N SER A 65 -8.94 -18.11 9.68
CA SER A 65 -8.61 -18.93 10.86
C SER A 65 -9.33 -18.52 12.13
N GLY A 66 -10.08 -17.42 12.10
CA GLY A 66 -10.84 -16.92 13.24
C GLY A 66 -11.90 -15.90 12.82
N THR A 67 -12.55 -15.29 13.80
CA THR A 67 -13.53 -14.21 13.57
C THR A 67 -12.86 -12.85 13.66
N HIS A 68 -13.47 -11.83 13.07
CA HIS A 68 -12.96 -10.44 13.14
C HIS A 68 -12.81 -9.94 14.59
N ALA A 69 -13.71 -10.33 15.49
CA ALA A 69 -13.65 -9.96 16.90
C ALA A 69 -12.45 -10.57 17.66
N GLU A 70 -11.90 -11.65 17.15
CA GLU A 70 -10.74 -12.33 17.73
C GLU A 70 -9.40 -11.77 17.21
N VAL A 71 -9.41 -10.88 16.21
CA VAL A 71 -8.18 -10.27 15.69
C VAL A 71 -7.61 -9.31 16.73
N SER A 72 -6.37 -9.55 17.17
CA SER A 72 -5.60 -8.64 18.02
C SER A 72 -4.96 -7.55 17.18
N ARG A 73 -4.20 -7.95 16.15
CA ARG A 73 -3.54 -7.02 15.21
C ARG A 73 -3.25 -7.68 13.86
N LEU A 74 -3.01 -6.84 12.86
CA LEU A 74 -2.44 -7.26 11.58
C LEU A 74 -0.94 -6.97 11.58
N VAL A 75 -0.16 -7.86 10.96
CA VAL A 75 1.28 -7.69 10.78
C VAL A 75 1.58 -7.73 9.29
N VAL A 76 1.89 -6.56 8.73
CA VAL A 76 2.22 -6.40 7.31
C VAL A 76 3.73 -6.53 7.14
N THR A 77 4.19 -7.43 6.30
CA THR A 77 5.62 -7.59 6.03
C THR A 77 6.10 -6.66 4.93
N ALA A 78 7.35 -6.26 4.98
CA ALA A 78 8.04 -5.48 3.96
C ALA A 78 9.36 -6.16 3.60
N SER A 79 9.77 -6.15 2.32
CA SER A 79 11.13 -6.58 1.94
C SER A 79 12.22 -5.69 2.52
N GLY A 80 11.87 -4.44 2.85
CA GLY A 80 12.80 -3.40 3.31
C GLY A 80 13.44 -2.62 2.17
N GLY A 81 13.18 -3.00 0.91
CA GLY A 81 13.74 -2.34 -0.28
C GLY A 81 15.26 -2.45 -0.40
N PRO A 82 15.87 -1.76 -1.39
CA PRO A 82 17.31 -1.84 -1.66
C PRO A 82 18.18 -1.13 -0.60
N PHE A 83 17.62 -0.24 0.20
CA PHE A 83 18.36 0.58 1.17
C PHE A 83 18.13 0.17 2.63
N ARG A 84 17.65 -1.07 2.84
CA ARG A 84 17.50 -1.63 4.19
C ARG A 84 18.78 -1.50 5.00
N GLY A 85 18.67 -0.96 6.21
CA GLY A 85 19.81 -0.74 7.13
C GLY A 85 20.60 0.55 6.88
N TRP A 86 20.28 1.31 5.83
CA TRP A 86 20.88 2.63 5.61
C TRP A 86 20.28 3.66 6.55
N LYS A 87 21.08 4.64 6.97
CA LYS A 87 20.58 5.80 7.70
C LYS A 87 20.18 6.90 6.72
N ARG A 88 19.26 7.77 7.14
CA ARG A 88 18.78 8.88 6.28
C ARG A 88 19.94 9.70 5.70
N ALA A 89 21.00 9.96 6.47
CA ALA A 89 22.16 10.72 6.01
C ALA A 89 22.92 10.05 4.85
N ASP A 90 22.84 8.72 4.73
CA ASP A 90 23.52 7.96 3.69
C ASP A 90 22.74 7.96 2.37
N MET A 91 21.50 8.47 2.37
CA MET A 91 20.56 8.39 1.25
C MET A 91 20.51 9.65 0.38
N SER A 92 21.33 10.68 0.66
CA SER A 92 21.29 11.97 -0.06
C SER A 92 21.55 11.87 -1.56
N ASP A 93 22.42 10.94 -1.95
CA ASP A 93 22.94 10.82 -3.32
C ASP A 93 22.40 9.59 -4.07
N ILE A 94 21.31 9.00 -3.58
CA ILE A 94 20.67 7.86 -4.23
C ILE A 94 20.12 8.29 -5.60
N THR A 95 20.51 7.53 -6.65
CA THR A 95 20.01 7.76 -8.02
C THR A 95 18.78 6.91 -8.33
N PRO A 96 17.99 7.28 -9.36
CA PRO A 96 16.87 6.45 -9.82
C PRO A 96 17.28 5.01 -10.14
N GLU A 97 18.45 4.79 -10.76
CA GLU A 97 18.94 3.46 -11.13
C GLU A 97 19.21 2.59 -9.90
N GLN A 98 19.76 3.18 -8.83
CA GLN A 98 19.98 2.48 -7.57
C GLN A 98 18.65 2.12 -6.90
N ALA A 99 17.70 3.04 -6.87
CA ALA A 99 16.38 2.84 -6.26
C ALA A 99 15.50 1.85 -7.04
N LEU A 100 15.69 1.73 -8.36
CA LEU A 100 15.02 0.75 -9.21
C LEU A 100 15.57 -0.67 -9.08
N ASN A 101 16.73 -0.86 -8.46
CA ASN A 101 17.34 -2.17 -8.28
C ASN A 101 16.77 -2.91 -7.04
N HIS A 102 15.52 -3.35 -7.15
CA HIS A 102 14.87 -4.07 -6.04
C HIS A 102 15.46 -5.48 -5.87
N PRO A 103 15.80 -5.91 -4.62
CA PRO A 103 16.50 -7.18 -4.39
C PRO A 103 15.66 -8.43 -4.65
N THR A 104 14.34 -8.36 -4.60
CA THR A 104 13.44 -9.54 -4.60
C THR A 104 12.40 -9.50 -5.71
N TRP A 105 11.78 -8.33 -5.96
CA TRP A 105 10.62 -8.20 -6.85
C TRP A 105 10.97 -7.47 -8.15
N HIS A 106 10.38 -7.94 -9.26
CA HIS A 106 10.39 -7.23 -10.54
C HIS A 106 9.04 -6.52 -10.72
N MET A 107 9.02 -5.22 -10.53
CA MET A 107 7.80 -4.39 -10.52
C MET A 107 7.94 -3.21 -11.48
N GLY A 108 6.83 -2.51 -11.72
CA GLY A 108 6.86 -1.25 -12.44
C GLY A 108 7.65 -0.17 -11.68
N PRO A 109 8.18 0.85 -12.38
CA PRO A 109 9.11 1.82 -11.79
C PRO A 109 8.52 2.56 -10.59
N VAL A 110 7.27 3.01 -10.65
CA VAL A 110 6.62 3.74 -9.54
C VAL A 110 6.53 2.87 -8.29
N VAL A 111 6.07 1.61 -8.42
CA VAL A 111 5.97 0.68 -7.28
C VAL A 111 7.33 0.34 -6.72
N THR A 112 8.37 0.23 -7.57
CA THR A 112 9.74 -0.04 -7.14
C THR A 112 10.30 1.12 -6.31
N ILE A 113 10.10 2.38 -6.74
CA ILE A 113 10.48 3.56 -5.95
C ILE A 113 9.68 3.62 -4.65
N ASN A 114 8.38 3.38 -4.69
CA ASN A 114 7.54 3.32 -3.48
C ASN A 114 8.02 2.23 -2.51
N SER A 115 8.51 1.10 -3.01
CA SER A 115 9.13 0.06 -2.18
C SER A 115 10.44 0.55 -1.55
N SER A 116 11.29 1.25 -2.31
CA SER A 116 12.58 1.76 -1.83
C SER A 116 12.42 2.77 -0.69
N THR A 117 11.40 3.65 -0.77
CA THR A 117 11.07 4.67 0.24
C THR A 117 10.19 4.15 1.38
N LEU A 118 9.73 2.90 1.29
CA LEU A 118 8.66 2.31 2.12
C LEU A 118 7.30 3.04 2.01
N MET A 119 7.11 3.93 1.04
CA MET A 119 5.80 4.51 0.76
C MET A 119 4.79 3.43 0.34
N ASN A 120 5.22 2.42 -0.44
CA ASN A 120 4.36 1.28 -0.76
C ASN A 120 3.78 0.65 0.50
N LYS A 121 4.60 0.49 1.54
CA LYS A 121 4.15 -0.07 2.82
C LYS A 121 3.24 0.89 3.59
N GLY A 122 3.46 2.19 3.48
CA GLY A 122 2.53 3.21 3.98
C GLY A 122 1.15 3.11 3.33
N LEU A 123 1.10 3.00 2.00
CA LEU A 123 -0.15 2.80 1.24
C LEU A 123 -0.83 1.49 1.64
N GLU A 124 -0.09 0.43 1.86
CA GLU A 124 -0.61 -0.87 2.28
C GLU A 124 -1.17 -0.85 3.71
N VAL A 125 -0.62 -0.07 4.61
CA VAL A 125 -1.23 0.14 5.96
C VAL A 125 -2.60 0.81 5.82
N ILE A 126 -2.75 1.80 4.94
CA ILE A 126 -4.03 2.45 4.67
C ILE A 126 -5.01 1.43 4.06
N GLU A 127 -4.57 0.68 3.07
CA GLU A 127 -5.38 -0.33 2.40
C GLU A 127 -5.82 -1.43 3.38
N ALA A 128 -4.91 -1.97 4.20
CA ALA A 128 -5.23 -3.00 5.20
C ALA A 128 -6.26 -2.51 6.21
N SER A 129 -6.11 -1.27 6.70
CA SER A 129 -7.07 -0.67 7.63
C SER A 129 -8.49 -0.62 7.04
N ARG A 130 -8.61 -0.27 5.77
CA ARG A 130 -9.89 -0.12 5.08
C ARG A 130 -10.49 -1.44 4.63
N LEU A 131 -9.68 -2.35 4.07
CA LEU A 131 -10.15 -3.66 3.61
C LEU A 131 -10.65 -4.55 4.76
N PHE A 132 -9.98 -4.46 5.90
CA PHE A 132 -10.21 -5.40 7.01
C PHE A 132 -10.83 -4.73 8.24
N ASP A 133 -11.19 -3.45 8.15
CA ASP A 133 -11.78 -2.67 9.25
C ASP A 133 -10.98 -2.78 10.56
N VAL A 134 -9.65 -2.59 10.45
CA VAL A 134 -8.72 -2.63 11.59
C VAL A 134 -8.11 -1.26 11.79
N ALA A 135 -8.16 -0.75 13.01
CA ALA A 135 -7.61 0.56 13.36
C ALA A 135 -6.10 0.64 13.05
N PRO A 136 -5.58 1.79 12.58
CA PRO A 136 -4.18 1.96 12.19
C PRO A 136 -3.17 1.56 13.26
N ASP A 137 -3.52 1.73 14.54
CA ASP A 137 -2.68 1.39 15.69
C ASP A 137 -2.59 -0.11 15.95
N ARG A 138 -3.48 -0.88 15.35
CA ARG A 138 -3.48 -2.34 15.39
C ARG A 138 -2.86 -2.97 14.13
N ILE A 139 -2.17 -2.18 13.29
CA ILE A 139 -1.46 -2.66 12.11
C ILE A 139 0.03 -2.44 12.34
N VAL A 140 0.78 -3.50 12.50
CA VAL A 140 2.24 -3.48 12.68
C VAL A 140 2.93 -3.72 11.35
N VAL A 141 4.02 -3.00 11.08
CA VAL A 141 4.90 -3.27 9.94
C VAL A 141 6.18 -3.92 10.45
N THR A 142 6.60 -5.01 9.82
CA THR A 142 7.87 -5.67 10.08
C THR A 142 8.63 -5.92 8.78
N VAL A 143 9.95 -5.79 8.82
CA VAL A 143 10.81 -6.04 7.66
C VAL A 143 11.15 -7.52 7.61
N HIS A 144 10.86 -8.17 6.49
CA HIS A 144 11.12 -9.58 6.20
C HIS A 144 11.79 -9.70 4.82
N PRO A 145 13.14 -9.64 4.77
CA PRO A 145 13.88 -9.53 3.51
C PRO A 145 13.65 -10.67 2.52
N GLN A 146 13.42 -11.88 3.04
CA GLN A 146 13.23 -13.07 2.22
C GLN A 146 11.89 -13.06 1.48
N SER A 147 10.91 -12.23 1.93
CA SER A 147 9.57 -12.11 1.34
C SER A 147 8.84 -13.43 1.14
N ILE A 148 9.07 -14.40 2.04
CA ILE A 148 8.39 -15.70 2.07
C ILE A 148 7.08 -15.62 2.85
N VAL A 149 7.10 -14.96 4.02
CA VAL A 149 5.89 -14.63 4.78
C VAL A 149 5.37 -13.29 4.28
N HIS A 150 4.19 -13.31 3.62
CA HIS A 150 3.65 -12.11 2.97
C HIS A 150 2.89 -11.20 3.92
N SER A 151 2.23 -11.74 4.95
CA SER A 151 1.65 -11.03 6.09
C SER A 151 1.11 -12.02 7.12
N MET A 152 0.72 -11.50 8.29
CA MET A 152 0.24 -12.31 9.41
C MET A 152 -0.96 -11.65 10.08
N VAL A 153 -1.78 -12.47 10.74
CA VAL A 153 -2.84 -12.04 11.66
C VAL A 153 -2.54 -12.60 13.04
N GLU A 154 -2.43 -11.73 14.03
CA GLU A 154 -2.31 -12.11 15.44
C GLU A 154 -3.70 -12.08 16.08
N PHE A 155 -4.06 -13.15 16.78
CA PHE A 155 -5.33 -13.31 17.48
C PHE A 155 -5.20 -13.02 18.98
N VAL A 156 -6.33 -12.82 19.65
CA VAL A 156 -6.40 -12.42 21.07
C VAL A 156 -5.82 -13.48 22.03
N ASP A 157 -5.73 -14.72 21.60
CA ASP A 157 -5.09 -15.81 22.35
C ASP A 157 -3.56 -15.84 22.21
N GLY A 158 -2.98 -14.94 21.40
CA GLY A 158 -1.55 -14.85 21.10
C GLY A 158 -1.11 -15.71 19.91
N ALA A 159 -2.00 -16.46 19.27
CA ALA A 159 -1.67 -17.20 18.06
C ALA A 159 -1.43 -16.24 16.88
N THR A 160 -0.41 -16.52 16.07
CA THR A 160 -0.14 -15.80 14.83
C THR A 160 -0.28 -16.74 13.66
N VAL A 161 -1.17 -16.41 12.72
CA VAL A 161 -1.38 -17.15 11.48
C VAL A 161 -0.84 -16.36 10.31
N CYS A 162 -0.07 -17.00 9.45
CA CYS A 162 0.54 -16.36 8.27
C CYS A 162 0.30 -17.15 6.99
N GLN A 163 0.37 -16.47 5.86
CA GLN A 163 0.50 -17.11 4.56
C GLN A 163 1.97 -17.01 4.13
N ALA A 164 2.55 -18.15 3.77
CA ALA A 164 3.92 -18.25 3.30
C ALA A 164 3.98 -18.91 1.92
N SER A 165 4.75 -18.33 1.02
CA SER A 165 5.08 -18.87 -0.30
C SER A 165 6.29 -18.14 -0.88
N PRO A 166 7.01 -18.71 -1.85
CA PRO A 166 7.95 -17.93 -2.66
C PRO A 166 7.24 -16.70 -3.27
N PRO A 167 7.96 -15.57 -3.47
CA PRO A 167 7.37 -14.34 -3.99
C PRO A 167 6.92 -14.52 -5.46
N ASP A 168 5.60 -14.65 -5.64
CA ASP A 168 4.99 -14.86 -6.96
C ASP A 168 3.57 -14.29 -6.99
N MET A 169 3.37 -13.22 -7.79
CA MET A 169 2.07 -12.56 -7.91
C MET A 169 0.99 -13.44 -8.56
N ARG A 170 1.34 -14.51 -9.25
CA ARG A 170 0.36 -15.45 -9.80
C ARG A 170 -0.54 -16.04 -8.71
N LEU A 171 0.00 -16.24 -7.51
CA LEU A 171 -0.72 -16.84 -6.38
C LEU A 171 -1.88 -15.94 -5.90
N PRO A 172 -1.67 -14.69 -5.48
CA PRO A 172 -2.75 -13.81 -5.06
C PRO A 172 -3.69 -13.43 -6.23
N ILE A 173 -3.19 -13.31 -7.46
CA ILE A 173 -4.02 -13.06 -8.64
C ILE A 173 -4.97 -14.24 -8.88
N ALA A 174 -4.47 -15.48 -8.90
CA ALA A 174 -5.28 -16.65 -9.11
C ALA A 174 -6.36 -16.79 -8.02
N LEU A 175 -5.97 -16.63 -6.75
CA LEU A 175 -6.92 -16.69 -5.64
C LEU A 175 -7.96 -15.57 -5.70
N GLY A 176 -7.56 -14.35 -6.08
CA GLY A 176 -8.48 -13.23 -6.26
C GLY A 176 -9.55 -13.48 -7.33
N LEU A 177 -9.20 -14.27 -8.36
CA LEU A 177 -10.12 -14.63 -9.45
C LEU A 177 -10.96 -15.87 -9.17
N SER A 178 -10.45 -16.84 -8.39
CA SER A 178 -11.08 -18.16 -8.19
C SER A 178 -11.74 -18.33 -6.84
N ALA A 179 -11.58 -17.39 -5.93
CA ALA A 179 -12.12 -17.52 -4.58
C ALA A 179 -13.61 -17.90 -4.57
N PRO A 180 -14.01 -18.79 -3.62
CA PRO A 180 -13.24 -19.28 -2.48
C PRO A 180 -12.27 -20.43 -2.79
N ASP A 181 -12.26 -20.94 -4.02
CA ASP A 181 -11.48 -22.09 -4.44
C ASP A 181 -10.01 -21.76 -4.69
N ARG A 182 -9.14 -22.76 -4.49
CA ARG A 182 -7.72 -22.65 -4.85
C ARG A 182 -7.47 -23.45 -6.13
N LEU A 183 -6.83 -22.81 -7.11
CA LEU A 183 -6.38 -23.49 -8.32
C LEU A 183 -5.08 -24.27 -8.03
N GLY A 184 -4.92 -25.45 -8.64
CA GLY A 184 -3.68 -26.21 -8.59
C GLY A 184 -2.59 -25.62 -9.45
N ASP A 185 -1.32 -25.91 -9.13
CA ASP A 185 -0.13 -25.64 -9.96
C ASP A 185 0.07 -24.17 -10.39
N VAL A 186 -0.39 -23.22 -9.57
CA VAL A 186 -0.29 -21.80 -9.86
C VAL A 186 1.13 -21.27 -9.70
N ALA A 187 1.80 -21.67 -8.61
CA ALA A 187 3.17 -21.23 -8.26
C ALA A 187 3.92 -22.34 -7.52
N ALA A 188 5.24 -22.23 -7.44
CA ALA A 188 6.04 -23.16 -6.67
C ALA A 188 5.70 -23.08 -5.18
N ALA A 189 5.66 -24.22 -4.51
CA ALA A 189 5.56 -24.29 -3.05
C ALA A 189 6.91 -24.02 -2.38
N CYS A 190 6.88 -23.69 -1.09
CA CYS A 190 8.10 -23.69 -0.27
C CYS A 190 8.70 -25.10 -0.21
N ASP A 191 10.02 -25.17 -0.25
CA ASP A 191 10.75 -26.43 -0.07
C ASP A 191 10.98 -26.69 1.44
N TRP A 192 10.23 -27.60 2.00
CA TRP A 192 10.32 -28.00 3.42
C TRP A 192 11.34 -29.12 3.66
N THR A 193 12.04 -29.58 2.64
CA THR A 193 13.06 -30.65 2.75
C THR A 193 14.45 -30.12 3.09
N HIS A 194 14.66 -28.80 2.97
CA HIS A 194 15.91 -28.13 3.28
C HIS A 194 15.73 -27.13 4.43
N ALA A 195 16.82 -26.91 5.18
CA ALA A 195 16.84 -25.87 6.21
C ALA A 195 16.66 -24.49 5.58
N SER A 196 15.81 -23.65 6.20
CA SER A 196 15.61 -22.26 5.81
C SER A 196 15.62 -21.35 7.04
N GLU A 197 16.03 -20.12 6.84
CA GLU A 197 16.03 -19.09 7.88
C GLU A 197 15.15 -17.92 7.42
N TRP A 198 14.21 -17.51 8.27
CA TRP A 198 13.33 -16.38 8.06
C TRP A 198 13.56 -15.35 9.15
N THR A 199 13.91 -14.15 8.76
CA THR A 199 14.22 -13.08 9.69
C THR A 199 13.16 -11.98 9.65
N PHE A 200 12.91 -11.37 10.81
CA PHE A 200 11.99 -10.25 10.97
C PHE A 200 12.71 -9.15 11.75
N GLU A 201 12.68 -7.93 11.23
CA GLU A 201 13.36 -6.78 11.81
C GLU A 201 12.33 -5.66 12.05
N PRO A 202 12.50 -4.83 13.08
CA PRO A 202 11.65 -3.66 13.28
C PRO A 202 11.84 -2.66 12.13
N LEU A 203 10.79 -1.89 11.83
CA LEU A 203 10.86 -0.78 10.91
C LEU A 203 11.74 0.35 11.52
N ASP A 204 12.61 0.96 10.70
CA ASP A 204 13.36 2.17 11.05
C ASP A 204 12.58 3.39 10.54
N ASP A 205 11.64 3.90 11.37
CA ASP A 205 10.79 5.06 11.02
C ASP A 205 11.60 6.37 10.91
N GLU A 206 12.80 6.46 11.50
CA GLU A 206 13.68 7.63 11.37
C GLU A 206 14.32 7.68 9.98
N ALA A 207 14.80 6.54 9.49
CA ALA A 207 15.37 6.44 8.16
C ALA A 207 14.29 6.49 7.06
N PHE A 208 13.13 5.88 7.31
CA PHE A 208 12.02 5.73 6.35
C PHE A 208 10.68 6.24 6.92
N PRO A 209 10.44 7.55 6.93
CA PRO A 209 9.28 8.13 7.60
C PRO A 209 7.93 7.94 6.87
N ALA A 210 7.91 7.33 5.70
CA ALA A 210 6.72 7.22 4.86
C ALA A 210 5.57 6.45 5.53
N VAL A 211 5.86 5.40 6.32
CA VAL A 211 4.83 4.62 7.02
C VAL A 211 4.20 5.44 8.16
N ALA A 212 5.02 6.18 8.91
CA ALA A 212 4.52 7.08 9.95
C ALA A 212 3.62 8.17 9.35
N LEU A 213 4.05 8.82 8.25
CA LEU A 213 3.25 9.81 7.53
C LEU A 213 1.92 9.23 7.01
N ALA A 214 1.93 8.03 6.45
CA ALA A 214 0.71 7.37 5.98
C ALA A 214 -0.28 7.10 7.13
N ARG A 215 0.22 6.71 8.32
CA ARG A 215 -0.61 6.53 9.53
C ARG A 215 -1.22 7.85 10.01
N GLU A 216 -0.46 8.93 9.99
CA GLU A 216 -0.95 10.28 10.33
C GLU A 216 -2.06 10.71 9.39
N CYS A 217 -1.88 10.57 8.08
CA CYS A 217 -2.90 10.85 7.08
C CYS A 217 -4.17 10.01 7.27
N LEU A 218 -4.01 8.71 7.54
CA LEU A 218 -5.13 7.79 7.75
C LEU A 218 -5.96 8.17 8.99
N ARG A 219 -5.30 8.60 10.09
CA ARG A 219 -5.99 9.09 11.29
C ARG A 219 -6.68 10.44 11.05
N ALA A 220 -6.13 11.28 10.19
CA ALA A 220 -6.66 12.59 9.91
C ALA A 220 -7.96 12.54 9.11
N SER A 221 -7.93 11.99 7.89
CA SER A 221 -9.12 11.77 7.06
C SER A 221 -8.80 11.00 5.78
N GLU A 222 -9.84 10.57 5.06
CA GLU A 222 -9.72 10.01 3.71
C GLU A 222 -9.13 11.03 2.71
N LYS A 223 -9.42 12.31 2.89
CA LYS A 223 -8.87 13.36 2.03
C LYS A 223 -7.36 13.48 2.17
N HIS A 224 -6.83 13.30 3.39
CA HIS A 224 -5.38 13.32 3.60
C HIS A 224 -4.68 12.13 2.92
N THR A 225 -5.28 10.94 2.93
CA THR A 225 -4.69 9.78 2.23
C THR A 225 -4.73 9.94 0.72
N ALA A 226 -5.75 10.61 0.17
CA ALA A 226 -5.80 10.97 -1.26
C ALA A 226 -4.70 11.98 -1.64
N VAL A 227 -4.50 13.01 -0.80
CA VAL A 227 -3.42 14.00 -0.98
C VAL A 227 -2.05 13.33 -0.90
N LEU A 228 -1.81 12.48 0.11
CA LEU A 228 -0.57 11.71 0.23
C LEU A 228 -0.27 10.92 -1.05
N ASN A 229 -1.26 10.18 -1.56
CA ASN A 229 -1.08 9.36 -2.76
C ASN A 229 -0.81 10.23 -4.00
N ALA A 230 -1.57 11.30 -4.20
CA ALA A 230 -1.43 12.20 -5.36
C ALA A 230 -0.08 12.94 -5.36
N ALA A 231 0.35 13.44 -4.20
CA ALA A 231 1.64 14.11 -4.04
C ALA A 231 2.81 13.14 -4.25
N ASN A 232 2.69 11.90 -3.72
CA ASN A 232 3.70 10.87 -3.91
C ASN A 232 3.89 10.50 -5.39
N GLU A 233 2.80 10.38 -6.16
CA GLU A 233 2.88 10.12 -7.59
C GLU A 233 3.75 11.18 -8.31
N GLN A 234 3.54 12.47 -8.03
CA GLN A 234 4.33 13.56 -8.62
C GLN A 234 5.79 13.54 -8.16
N ALA A 235 6.03 13.33 -6.86
CA ALA A 235 7.38 13.28 -6.32
C ALA A 235 8.19 12.11 -6.89
N VAL A 236 7.58 10.93 -7.04
CA VAL A 236 8.21 9.76 -7.66
C VAL A 236 8.54 10.01 -9.13
N HIS A 237 7.64 10.59 -9.90
CA HIS A 237 7.92 10.96 -11.29
C HIS A 237 9.04 11.99 -11.40
N ALA A 238 9.04 13.01 -10.53
CA ALA A 238 10.10 14.00 -10.51
C ALA A 238 11.46 13.41 -10.15
N PHE A 239 11.52 12.46 -9.24
CA PHE A 239 12.74 11.71 -8.92
C PHE A 239 13.22 10.88 -10.12
N LEU A 240 12.33 10.12 -10.76
CA LEU A 240 12.66 9.32 -11.96
C LEU A 240 13.17 10.20 -13.12
N ASP A 241 12.69 11.43 -13.22
CA ASP A 241 13.12 12.44 -14.19
C ASP A 241 14.36 13.24 -13.74
N HIS A 242 15.05 12.86 -12.66
CA HIS A 242 16.19 13.56 -12.05
C HIS A 242 15.91 15.03 -11.68
N ARG A 243 14.66 15.39 -11.39
CA ARG A 243 14.23 16.74 -10.97
C ARG A 243 14.09 16.89 -9.46
N LEU A 244 14.12 15.79 -8.71
CA LEU A 244 13.99 15.76 -7.27
C LEU A 244 15.01 14.77 -6.68
N PRO A 245 15.71 15.07 -5.58
CA PRO A 245 16.57 14.10 -4.90
C PRO A 245 15.73 13.02 -4.21
N TYR A 246 16.32 11.86 -3.92
CA TYR A 246 15.63 10.72 -3.31
C TYR A 246 14.90 11.06 -2.01
N LEU A 247 15.56 11.73 -1.08
CA LEU A 247 14.95 12.17 0.18
C LEU A 247 13.82 13.17 -0.02
N GLY A 248 13.89 13.96 -1.08
CA GLY A 248 12.86 14.90 -1.47
C GLY A 248 11.50 14.25 -1.79
N ILE A 249 11.47 12.95 -2.11
CA ILE A 249 10.21 12.24 -2.40
C ILE A 249 9.25 12.35 -1.21
N VAL A 250 9.64 11.81 -0.07
CA VAL A 250 8.76 11.78 1.13
C VAL A 250 8.63 13.17 1.75
N ASP A 251 9.68 13.99 1.69
CA ASP A 251 9.66 15.37 2.20
C ASP A 251 8.64 16.23 1.44
N THR A 252 8.61 16.17 0.10
CA THR A 252 7.59 16.86 -0.72
C THR A 252 6.17 16.39 -0.37
N VAL A 253 5.96 15.06 -0.21
CA VAL A 253 4.65 14.53 0.18
C VAL A 253 4.20 15.11 1.51
N LYS A 254 5.07 15.11 2.51
CA LYS A 254 4.78 15.68 3.84
C LYS A 254 4.42 17.15 3.75
N GLU A 255 5.20 17.94 3.00
CA GLU A 255 5.01 19.37 2.85
C GLU A 255 3.66 19.70 2.17
N VAL A 256 3.25 18.93 1.15
CA VAL A 256 1.94 19.10 0.51
C VAL A 256 0.80 18.72 1.47
N VAL A 257 0.91 17.63 2.21
CA VAL A 257 -0.09 17.23 3.20
C VAL A 257 -0.25 18.31 4.26
N ASP A 258 0.85 18.81 4.82
CA ASP A 258 0.84 19.84 5.86
C ASP A 258 0.22 21.17 5.32
N ALA A 259 0.56 21.56 4.10
CA ALA A 259 0.04 22.75 3.46
C ALA A 259 -1.46 22.70 3.16
N MET A 260 -2.00 21.51 2.96
CA MET A 260 -3.43 21.30 2.67
C MET A 260 -4.26 20.96 3.92
N ASP A 261 -3.64 20.64 5.07
CA ASP A 261 -4.34 20.16 6.27
C ASP A 261 -5.53 21.06 6.66
N GLY A 262 -5.34 22.38 6.68
CA GLY A 262 -6.41 23.33 7.05
C GLY A 262 -7.64 23.29 6.12
N GLU A 263 -7.42 22.99 4.83
CA GLU A 263 -8.49 22.90 3.82
C GLU A 263 -9.23 21.55 3.87
N LEU A 264 -8.54 20.51 4.34
CA LEU A 264 -9.06 19.15 4.42
C LEU A 264 -9.84 18.88 5.72
N ARG A 265 -9.68 19.76 6.72
CA ARG A 265 -10.43 19.68 7.98
C ARG A 265 -11.90 20.09 7.73
N GLY A 266 -12.82 19.29 8.18
CA GLY A 266 -14.26 19.51 8.00
C GLY A 266 -14.95 18.20 7.71
N ASN A 267 -15.43 17.97 6.49
CA ASN A 267 -15.94 16.64 6.13
C ASN A 267 -14.78 15.68 5.85
N PRO A 268 -14.59 14.62 6.66
CA PRO A 268 -13.45 13.70 6.51
C PRO A 268 -13.55 12.78 5.28
N LEU A 269 -14.75 12.65 4.69
CA LEU A 269 -15.05 11.79 3.55
C LEU A 269 -15.33 12.63 2.30
N PHE A 270 -15.13 12.05 1.14
CA PHE A 270 -15.52 12.64 -0.12
C PHE A 270 -17.02 12.46 -0.39
N ALA A 271 -17.70 13.48 -0.87
CA ALA A 271 -19.09 13.37 -1.30
C ALA A 271 -19.23 12.65 -2.66
N SER A 272 -18.18 12.68 -3.49
CA SER A 272 -18.19 12.08 -4.84
C SER A 272 -16.78 11.83 -5.37
N VAL A 273 -16.69 11.01 -6.41
CA VAL A 273 -15.44 10.80 -7.17
C VAL A 273 -14.92 12.10 -7.80
N GLU A 274 -15.84 12.99 -8.19
CA GLU A 274 -15.46 14.29 -8.75
C GLU A 274 -14.76 15.18 -7.71
N GLU A 275 -15.28 15.28 -6.47
CA GLU A 275 -14.64 16.00 -5.37
C GLU A 275 -13.25 15.42 -5.08
N MET A 276 -13.14 14.09 -5.00
CA MET A 276 -11.85 13.42 -4.83
C MET A 276 -10.86 13.82 -5.93
N GLY A 277 -11.30 13.77 -7.19
CA GLY A 277 -10.47 14.18 -8.33
C GLY A 277 -10.04 15.65 -8.28
N GLN A 278 -10.87 16.56 -7.71
CA GLN A 278 -10.49 17.98 -7.49
C GLN A 278 -9.38 18.09 -6.45
N VAL A 279 -9.51 17.42 -5.32
CA VAL A 279 -8.50 17.39 -4.26
C VAL A 279 -7.17 16.80 -4.76
N GLU A 280 -7.22 15.68 -5.49
CA GLU A 280 -6.01 15.09 -6.07
C GLU A 280 -5.32 16.02 -7.08
N ARG A 281 -6.09 16.70 -7.95
CA ARG A 281 -5.49 17.67 -8.89
C ARG A 281 -4.79 18.80 -8.17
N GLU A 282 -5.39 19.33 -7.11
CA GLU A 282 -4.78 20.38 -6.30
C GLU A 282 -3.51 19.90 -5.60
N ALA A 283 -3.53 18.68 -5.02
CA ALA A 283 -2.35 18.08 -4.42
C ALA A 283 -1.20 17.91 -5.43
N ARG A 284 -1.50 17.42 -6.64
CA ARG A 284 -0.50 17.28 -7.71
C ARG A 284 0.08 18.64 -8.12
N ARG A 285 -0.77 19.65 -8.27
CA ARG A 285 -0.33 21.00 -8.61
C ARG A 285 0.63 21.56 -7.55
N ARG A 286 0.28 21.43 -6.26
CA ARG A 286 1.15 21.89 -5.16
C ARG A 286 2.47 21.13 -5.10
N ALA A 287 2.44 19.83 -5.32
CA ALA A 287 3.67 19.04 -5.41
C ALA A 287 4.56 19.52 -6.57
N ASP A 288 3.99 19.76 -7.75
CA ASP A 288 4.74 20.28 -8.90
C ASP A 288 5.31 21.67 -8.64
N ASP A 289 4.54 22.57 -7.99
CA ASP A 289 5.00 23.92 -7.62
C ASP A 289 6.19 23.84 -6.64
N LEU A 290 6.12 22.99 -5.61
CA LEU A 290 7.21 22.79 -4.67
C LEU A 290 8.47 22.24 -5.36
N ILE A 291 8.32 21.20 -6.18
CA ILE A 291 9.43 20.57 -6.92
C ILE A 291 10.12 21.60 -7.84
N ASN A 292 9.34 22.46 -8.49
CA ASN A 292 9.89 23.48 -9.39
C ASN A 292 10.53 24.65 -8.65
N SER A 293 10.14 24.93 -7.41
CA SER A 293 10.74 25.99 -6.58
C SER A 293 12.11 25.62 -5.98
N GLN A 294 12.45 24.33 -5.95
CA GLN A 294 13.72 23.80 -5.42
C GLN A 294 14.85 23.80 -6.48
N LYS A 295 14.58 24.24 -7.71
CA LYS A 295 15.57 24.44 -8.77
C LYS A 295 16.31 25.75 -8.60
#